data_0ca8375d884029fa50f5449d202b0195
#
_entry.id   0ca8375d884029fa50f5449d202b0195
#
_cell.length_a   1.000
_cell.length_b   1.000
_cell.length_c   1.000
_cell.angle_alpha   90.00
_cell.angle_beta   90.00
_cell.angle_gamma   90.00
#
_symmetry.space_group_name_H-M   'P 1'
#
loop_
_entity.id
_entity.type
_entity.pdbx_description
1 polymer ?
#
loop_
_entity_poly.entity_id
_entity_poly.type
_entity_poly.pdbx_seq_one_letter_code
_entity_poly.pdbx_strand_id
1 'polypeptide(L)'
;MESEHGSAEYGSIERELHVDASPEVVFEVLSKPEYIRDWWSAENDVEPTAGATGRLTWTDEGGGESKSEPFTVVEADPPRTFSFRWTYDESRTGGAGTPAGPGNSLLVTFELVPSGEGTTVRFRETGYRERGWEAALLEAYYNDHRQGWDFYLARLAACADRLAATR
;
A
#
# COMPACT_ATOMS: atom_id res chain seq x y z
N MET A 1 -29.58 -7.66 -0.76
CA MET A 1 -28.83 -6.55 -1.26
C MET A 1 -27.83 -5.99 -0.27
N GLU A 2 -28.30 -5.59 0.89
CA GLU A 2 -27.42 -5.06 1.91
C GLU A 2 -26.35 -6.04 2.35
N SER A 3 -26.73 -7.29 2.49
CA SER A 3 -25.76 -8.31 2.92
C SER A 3 -24.66 -8.52 1.89
N GLU A 4 -25.02 -8.44 0.60
CA GLU A 4 -24.02 -8.56 -0.45
C GLU A 4 -23.07 -7.37 -0.42
N HIS A 5 -23.62 -6.20 -0.18
CA HIS A 5 -22.85 -4.97 -0.08
C HIS A 5 -21.86 -5.05 1.06
N GLY A 6 -22.32 -5.43 2.26
CA GLY A 6 -21.45 -5.57 3.40
C GLY A 6 -20.35 -6.60 3.17
N SER A 7 -20.71 -7.70 2.50
CA SER A 7 -19.77 -8.75 2.20
C SER A 7 -18.67 -8.24 1.25
N ALA A 8 -19.07 -7.49 0.22
CA ALA A 8 -18.12 -6.92 -0.74
C ALA A 8 -17.23 -5.88 -0.07
N GLU A 9 -17.77 -5.13 0.89
CA GLU A 9 -17.02 -4.07 1.55
C GLU A 9 -15.81 -4.60 2.31
N TYR A 10 -15.88 -5.83 2.81
CA TYR A 10 -14.77 -6.39 3.58
C TYR A 10 -13.85 -7.26 2.74
N GLY A 11 -14.05 -7.27 1.42
CA GLY A 11 -13.21 -8.05 0.54
C GLY A 11 -12.06 -7.27 -0.05
N SER A 12 -12.28 -5.97 -0.29
CA SER A 12 -11.25 -5.11 -0.88
C SER A 12 -11.48 -3.67 -0.49
N ILE A 13 -10.40 -2.89 -0.56
CA ILE A 13 -10.47 -1.44 -0.42
C ILE A 13 -10.08 -0.89 -1.78
N GLU A 14 -10.96 -0.08 -2.38
CA GLU A 14 -10.70 0.49 -3.70
C GLU A 14 -10.86 2.00 -3.62
N ARG A 15 -9.90 2.71 -4.20
CA ARG A 15 -9.92 4.17 -4.23
C ARG A 15 -9.43 4.66 -5.59
N GLU A 16 -9.91 5.82 -5.97
CA GLU A 16 -9.44 6.48 -7.19
C GLU A 16 -9.21 7.93 -6.84
N LEU A 17 -8.03 8.45 -7.19
CA LEU A 17 -7.72 9.84 -6.92
C LEU A 17 -6.95 10.42 -8.09
N HIS A 18 -7.09 11.74 -8.25
CA HIS A 18 -6.34 12.47 -9.27
C HIS A 18 -5.16 13.17 -8.62
N VAL A 19 -4.00 13.07 -9.25
CA VAL A 19 -2.77 13.69 -8.76
C VAL A 19 -2.23 14.59 -9.86
N ASP A 20 -1.81 15.81 -9.50
CA ASP A 20 -1.28 16.78 -10.45
C ASP A 20 0.21 16.55 -10.69
N ALA A 21 0.53 15.34 -11.12
CA ALA A 21 1.91 14.94 -11.43
C ALA A 21 1.83 13.87 -12.51
N SER A 22 2.87 13.77 -13.33
CA SER A 22 2.91 12.78 -14.39
C SER A 22 2.95 11.36 -13.81
N PRO A 23 2.56 10.35 -14.58
CA PRO A 23 2.67 8.96 -14.12
C PRO A 23 4.11 8.60 -13.71
N GLU A 24 5.11 9.15 -14.41
CA GLU A 24 6.51 8.90 -14.06
C GLU A 24 6.84 9.39 -12.67
N VAL A 25 6.37 10.58 -12.32
CA VAL A 25 6.62 11.14 -11.00
C VAL A 25 5.88 10.34 -9.93
N VAL A 26 4.62 10.00 -10.21
CA VAL A 26 3.84 9.20 -9.24
C VAL A 26 4.50 7.85 -9.01
N PHE A 27 5.01 7.22 -10.07
CA PHE A 27 5.68 5.93 -9.93
C PHE A 27 6.93 6.06 -9.05
N GLU A 28 7.71 7.12 -9.20
CA GLU A 28 8.86 7.34 -8.32
C GLU A 28 8.43 7.45 -6.86
N VAL A 29 7.37 8.20 -6.60
CA VAL A 29 6.88 8.40 -5.25
C VAL A 29 6.43 7.08 -4.63
N LEU A 30 5.82 6.22 -5.44
CA LEU A 30 5.36 4.91 -4.96
C LEU A 30 6.50 3.95 -4.68
N SER A 31 7.60 4.03 -5.44
CA SER A 31 8.59 2.96 -5.48
C SER A 31 9.92 3.28 -4.83
N LYS A 32 10.30 4.55 -4.74
CA LYS A 32 11.61 4.89 -4.17
C LYS A 32 11.55 5.02 -2.67
N PRO A 33 12.51 4.41 -1.95
CA PRO A 33 12.50 4.43 -0.48
C PRO A 33 12.42 5.81 0.14
N GLU A 34 13.10 6.80 -0.44
CA GLU A 34 13.09 8.15 0.11
C GLU A 34 11.69 8.77 0.10
N TYR A 35 10.89 8.47 -0.92
CA TYR A 35 9.54 9.01 -1.01
C TYR A 35 8.55 8.18 -0.20
N ILE A 36 8.75 6.86 -0.12
CA ILE A 36 7.93 6.00 0.73
C ILE A 36 8.05 6.47 2.18
N ARG A 37 9.24 6.86 2.60
CA ARG A 37 9.45 7.42 3.92
C ARG A 37 8.62 8.68 4.12
N ASP A 38 8.52 9.50 3.09
CA ASP A 38 7.79 10.76 3.17
C ASP A 38 6.28 10.57 3.26
N TRP A 39 5.69 9.77 2.36
CA TRP A 39 4.24 9.66 2.34
C TRP A 39 3.70 8.55 3.24
N TRP A 40 4.42 7.46 3.42
CA TRP A 40 3.95 6.32 4.20
C TRP A 40 4.60 6.25 5.59
N SER A 41 5.56 7.09 5.85
CA SER A 41 6.30 7.14 7.12
C SER A 41 7.00 5.83 7.42
N ALA A 42 7.40 5.09 6.39
CA ALA A 42 8.02 3.79 6.53
C ALA A 42 9.41 3.77 5.91
N GLU A 43 10.37 3.21 6.64
CA GLU A 43 11.67 2.89 6.07
C GLU A 43 11.52 1.64 5.23
N ASN A 44 12.29 1.55 4.16
CA ASN A 44 12.14 0.47 3.19
C ASN A 44 13.50 0.20 2.55
N ASP A 45 13.87 -1.07 2.46
CA ASP A 45 15.14 -1.47 1.86
C ASP A 45 14.95 -2.32 0.62
N VAL A 46 13.80 -2.22 -0.04
CA VAL A 46 13.44 -3.08 -1.16
C VAL A 46 13.66 -2.37 -2.49
N GLU A 47 14.34 -3.04 -3.42
CA GLU A 47 14.45 -2.55 -4.79
C GLU A 47 13.08 -2.61 -5.46
N PRO A 48 12.71 -1.60 -6.28
CA PRO A 48 11.40 -1.60 -6.95
C PRO A 48 11.40 -2.49 -8.19
N THR A 49 11.65 -3.77 -7.98
CA THR A 49 11.77 -4.77 -9.03
C THR A 49 10.91 -5.97 -8.68
N ALA A 50 10.19 -6.51 -9.64
CA ALA A 50 9.32 -7.66 -9.40
C ALA A 50 10.11 -8.80 -8.74
N GLY A 51 9.56 -9.33 -7.66
CA GLY A 51 10.17 -10.41 -6.90
C GLY A 51 11.08 -9.97 -5.77
N ALA A 52 11.41 -8.69 -5.68
CA ALA A 52 12.27 -8.19 -4.61
C ALA A 52 11.53 -8.25 -3.26
N THR A 53 12.27 -8.64 -2.23
CA THR A 53 11.71 -8.76 -0.88
C THR A 53 12.49 -7.90 0.10
N GLY A 54 11.83 -7.47 1.16
CA GLY A 54 12.45 -6.68 2.21
C GLY A 54 11.45 -6.39 3.30
N ARG A 55 11.60 -5.26 3.98
CA ARG A 55 10.73 -4.92 5.09
C ARG A 55 10.38 -3.44 5.05
N LEU A 56 9.16 -3.16 5.54
CA LEU A 56 8.72 -1.80 5.83
C LEU A 56 8.80 -1.64 7.33
N THR A 57 9.35 -0.53 7.80
CA THR A 57 9.51 -0.29 9.23
C THR A 57 8.98 1.08 9.59
N TRP A 58 8.02 1.11 10.51
CA TRP A 58 7.47 2.35 11.06
C TRP A 58 8.02 2.50 12.47
N THR A 59 8.55 3.68 12.79
CA THR A 59 9.08 3.98 14.11
C THR A 59 8.20 5.00 14.79
N ASP A 60 7.80 4.73 16.03
CA ASP A 60 7.01 5.64 16.81
C ASP A 60 7.83 6.91 17.10
N GLU A 61 7.24 8.08 16.84
CA GLU A 61 7.92 9.35 17.03
C GLU A 61 8.33 9.61 18.48
N GLY A 62 7.62 8.99 19.40
CA GLY A 62 7.94 9.12 20.82
C GLY A 62 9.15 8.31 21.26
N GLY A 63 9.85 7.69 20.33
CA GLY A 63 10.99 6.85 20.67
C GLY A 63 10.60 5.50 21.19
N GLY A 64 9.34 5.11 20.97
CA GLY A 64 8.82 3.84 21.40
C GLY A 64 9.16 2.72 20.44
N GLU A 65 8.24 1.79 20.34
CA GLU A 65 8.46 0.60 19.54
C GLU A 65 8.36 0.88 18.06
N SER A 66 9.13 0.16 17.27
CA SER A 66 8.98 0.19 15.83
C SER A 66 8.20 -1.04 15.40
N LYS A 67 7.44 -0.89 14.31
CA LYS A 67 6.68 -1.98 13.71
C LYS A 67 7.32 -2.28 12.37
N SER A 68 7.60 -3.55 12.11
CA SER A 68 8.24 -3.95 10.87
C SER A 68 7.47 -5.07 10.23
N GLU A 69 7.19 -4.93 8.92
CA GLU A 69 6.39 -5.92 8.18
C GLU A 69 7.11 -6.37 6.92
N PRO A 70 7.11 -7.67 6.62
CA PRO A 70 7.62 -8.16 5.35
C PRO A 70 6.90 -7.54 4.17
N PHE A 71 7.64 -7.33 3.09
CA PHE A 71 7.17 -6.59 1.92
C PHE A 71 7.79 -7.24 0.69
N THR A 72 6.98 -7.61 -0.30
CA THR A 72 7.44 -8.25 -1.53
C THR A 72 6.85 -7.51 -2.72
N VAL A 73 7.69 -7.06 -3.63
CA VAL A 73 7.22 -6.42 -4.86
C VAL A 73 6.70 -7.50 -5.79
N VAL A 74 5.45 -7.36 -6.23
CA VAL A 74 4.84 -8.31 -7.15
C VAL A 74 5.01 -7.87 -8.58
N GLU A 75 4.72 -6.61 -8.86
CA GLU A 75 4.85 -6.06 -10.20
C GLU A 75 5.41 -4.65 -10.15
N ALA A 76 6.35 -4.35 -11.03
CA ALA A 76 6.89 -3.01 -11.18
C ALA A 76 7.03 -2.75 -12.68
N ASP A 77 6.02 -2.12 -13.25
CA ASP A 77 5.96 -1.78 -14.68
C ASP A 77 5.85 -0.27 -14.82
N PRO A 78 6.97 0.45 -14.73
CA PRO A 78 6.92 1.92 -14.79
C PRO A 78 6.51 2.40 -16.18
N PRO A 79 5.71 3.43 -16.26
CA PRO A 79 5.08 4.17 -15.15
C PRO A 79 3.61 3.79 -14.95
N ARG A 80 3.24 2.54 -15.20
CA ARG A 80 1.84 2.12 -15.24
C ARG A 80 1.34 1.37 -14.03
N THR A 81 2.14 0.45 -13.49
CA THR A 81 1.66 -0.41 -12.42
C THR A 81 2.74 -0.67 -11.38
N PHE A 82 2.36 -0.56 -10.12
CA PHE A 82 3.22 -0.96 -9.02
C PHE A 82 2.36 -1.72 -8.03
N SER A 83 2.72 -2.98 -7.75
CA SER A 83 1.97 -3.77 -6.80
C SER A 83 2.90 -4.52 -5.87
N PHE A 84 2.43 -4.77 -4.66
CA PHE A 84 3.24 -5.44 -3.65
C PHE A 84 2.34 -6.18 -2.66
N ARG A 85 2.96 -7.13 -1.94
CA ARG A 85 2.30 -7.80 -0.83
C ARG A 85 2.97 -7.38 0.46
N TRP A 86 2.19 -7.22 1.52
CA TRP A 86 2.71 -6.91 2.84
C TRP A 86 1.88 -7.61 3.90
N THR A 87 2.53 -7.96 5.02
CA THR A 87 1.85 -8.78 6.03
C THR A 87 1.05 -7.97 7.04
N TYR A 88 1.22 -6.68 7.09
CA TYR A 88 0.56 -5.72 7.97
C TYR A 88 0.57 -6.11 9.47
N ASP A 89 0.62 -7.37 9.80
CA ASP A 89 0.74 -7.85 11.18
C ASP A 89 1.45 -9.21 11.18
N GLU A 90 2.76 -9.16 11.14
CA GLU A 90 3.61 -10.34 11.01
C GLU A 90 3.38 -11.35 12.15
N SER A 91 3.02 -10.85 13.34
CA SER A 91 2.81 -11.74 14.46
C SER A 91 1.66 -12.72 14.24
N ARG A 92 0.77 -12.42 13.29
CA ARG A 92 -0.39 -13.27 12.99
C ARG A 92 -0.26 -13.99 11.65
N THR A 93 0.85 -13.83 10.95
CA THR A 93 0.94 -14.29 9.56
C THR A 93 2.07 -15.27 9.29
N GLY A 94 2.61 -15.91 10.32
CA GLY A 94 3.59 -16.94 10.09
C GLY A 94 4.92 -16.71 10.78
N GLY A 95 5.03 -15.65 11.55
CA GLY A 95 6.21 -15.42 12.34
C GLY A 95 7.27 -14.59 11.63
N ALA A 96 8.23 -14.13 12.41
CA ALA A 96 9.27 -13.24 11.94
C ALA A 96 10.10 -13.87 10.85
N GLY A 97 10.37 -13.11 9.81
CA GLY A 97 11.26 -13.54 8.75
C GLY A 97 10.59 -14.23 7.59
N THR A 98 9.27 -14.52 7.67
CA THR A 98 8.56 -15.13 6.57
C THR A 98 8.26 -14.06 5.52
N PRO A 99 8.71 -14.25 4.27
CA PRO A 99 8.41 -13.25 3.23
C PRO A 99 6.91 -13.13 2.98
N ALA A 100 6.48 -11.94 2.58
CA ALA A 100 5.07 -11.73 2.23
C ALA A 100 4.75 -12.47 0.94
N GLY A 101 3.79 -13.37 0.99
CA GLY A 101 3.36 -14.15 -0.14
C GLY A 101 1.85 -14.33 -0.15
N PRO A 102 1.31 -15.09 -1.12
CA PRO A 102 -0.15 -15.21 -1.26
C PRO A 102 -0.86 -15.75 -0.04
N GLY A 103 -0.18 -16.56 0.77
CA GLY A 103 -0.82 -17.21 1.90
C GLY A 103 -0.83 -16.42 3.19
N ASN A 104 -0.09 -15.29 3.27
CA ASN A 104 0.09 -14.61 4.55
C ASN A 104 -0.01 -13.09 4.45
N SER A 105 -0.51 -12.55 3.35
CA SER A 105 -0.39 -11.11 3.13
C SER A 105 -1.57 -10.54 2.37
N LEU A 106 -1.62 -9.21 2.36
CA LEU A 106 -2.56 -8.47 1.53
C LEU A 106 -1.84 -7.99 0.29
N LEU A 107 -2.56 -7.89 -0.80
CA LEU A 107 -2.02 -7.43 -2.07
C LEU A 107 -2.50 -6.00 -2.33
N VAL A 108 -1.54 -5.10 -2.54
CA VAL A 108 -1.82 -3.72 -2.90
C VAL A 108 -1.44 -3.50 -4.35
N THR A 109 -2.33 -2.87 -5.12
CA THR A 109 -2.07 -2.56 -6.51
C THR A 109 -2.36 -1.09 -6.78
N PHE A 110 -1.39 -0.43 -7.40
CA PHE A 110 -1.55 0.94 -7.91
C PHE A 110 -1.49 0.89 -9.42
N GLU A 111 -2.55 1.38 -10.07
CA GLU A 111 -2.56 1.55 -11.52
C GLU A 111 -2.54 3.04 -11.81
N LEU A 112 -1.66 3.46 -12.69
CA LEU A 112 -1.44 4.87 -13.00
C LEU A 112 -1.88 5.13 -14.43
N VAL A 113 -2.92 5.96 -14.59
CA VAL A 113 -3.48 6.26 -15.90
C VAL A 113 -3.29 7.75 -16.19
N PRO A 114 -2.63 8.10 -17.29
CA PRO A 114 -2.50 9.51 -17.65
C PRO A 114 -3.88 10.16 -17.75
N SER A 115 -4.04 11.35 -17.19
CA SER A 115 -5.31 12.03 -17.15
C SER A 115 -5.07 13.54 -17.21
N GLY A 116 -5.27 14.13 -18.40
CA GLY A 116 -4.91 15.52 -18.60
C GLY A 116 -3.41 15.68 -18.46
N GLU A 117 -2.99 16.62 -17.64
CA GLU A 117 -1.57 16.81 -17.37
C GLU A 117 -1.11 16.06 -16.13
N GLY A 118 -2.02 15.32 -15.50
CA GLY A 118 -1.72 14.58 -14.29
C GLY A 118 -1.97 13.10 -14.44
N THR A 119 -2.32 12.48 -13.33
CA THR A 119 -2.50 11.03 -13.28
C THR A 119 -3.74 10.68 -12.46
N THR A 120 -4.52 9.74 -12.97
CA THR A 120 -5.54 9.10 -12.16
C THR A 120 -4.90 7.86 -11.55
N VAL A 121 -4.88 7.82 -10.23
CA VAL A 121 -4.31 6.70 -9.48
C VAL A 121 -5.45 5.81 -9.04
N ARG A 122 -5.41 4.54 -9.45
CA ARG A 122 -6.38 3.54 -9.01
C ARG A 122 -5.70 2.63 -8.01
N PHE A 123 -6.21 2.65 -6.80
CA PHE A 123 -5.66 1.89 -5.68
C PHE A 123 -6.59 0.76 -5.31
N ARG A 124 -6.01 -0.41 -5.01
CA ARG A 124 -6.79 -1.53 -4.51
C ARG A 124 -5.96 -2.35 -3.54
N GLU A 125 -6.57 -2.74 -2.42
CA GLU A 125 -5.97 -3.70 -1.50
C GLU A 125 -6.92 -4.86 -1.33
N THR A 126 -6.43 -6.08 -1.56
CA THR A 126 -7.24 -7.29 -1.52
C THR A 126 -6.57 -8.35 -0.66
N GLY A 127 -7.31 -9.42 -0.37
CA GLY A 127 -6.77 -10.54 0.39
C GLY A 127 -7.38 -10.71 1.76
N TYR A 128 -8.28 -9.84 2.14
CA TYR A 128 -8.87 -9.88 3.48
C TYR A 128 -9.63 -11.17 3.76
N ARG A 129 -10.41 -11.63 2.79
CA ARG A 129 -11.21 -12.84 2.98
C ARG A 129 -10.36 -14.09 2.98
N GLU A 130 -9.31 -14.08 2.19
CA GLU A 130 -8.42 -15.20 2.07
C GLU A 130 -7.58 -15.43 3.31
N ARG A 131 -7.61 -14.48 4.27
CA ARG A 131 -6.85 -14.64 5.51
C ARG A 131 -7.51 -15.61 6.48
N GLY A 132 -8.80 -15.93 6.30
CA GLY A 132 -9.46 -16.86 7.18
C GLY A 132 -9.80 -16.32 8.57
N TRP A 133 -9.83 -15.01 8.72
CA TRP A 133 -10.16 -14.40 10.01
C TRP A 133 -11.64 -14.56 10.32
N GLU A 134 -11.96 -14.64 11.62
CA GLU A 134 -13.35 -14.59 12.02
C GLU A 134 -13.91 -13.19 11.69
N ALA A 135 -15.23 -13.10 11.60
CA ALA A 135 -15.90 -11.90 11.10
C ALA A 135 -15.51 -10.62 11.84
N ALA A 136 -15.45 -10.67 13.17
CA ALA A 136 -15.15 -9.47 13.95
C ALA A 136 -13.72 -8.98 13.69
N LEU A 137 -12.77 -9.90 13.58
CA LEU A 137 -11.38 -9.55 13.32
C LEU A 137 -11.22 -9.01 11.91
N LEU A 138 -11.89 -9.64 10.95
CA LEU A 138 -11.87 -9.18 9.56
C LEU A 138 -12.37 -7.74 9.46
N GLU A 139 -13.49 -7.45 10.12
CA GLU A 139 -14.07 -6.12 10.09
C GLU A 139 -13.13 -5.10 10.74
N ALA A 140 -12.52 -5.46 11.86
CA ALA A 140 -11.62 -4.56 12.57
C ALA A 140 -10.40 -4.20 11.73
N TYR A 141 -9.75 -5.18 11.12
CA TYR A 141 -8.59 -4.92 10.28
C TYR A 141 -8.97 -4.15 9.01
N TYR A 142 -10.10 -4.52 8.42
CA TYR A 142 -10.56 -3.83 7.21
C TYR A 142 -10.80 -2.35 7.49
N ASN A 143 -11.50 -2.04 8.59
CA ASN A 143 -11.79 -0.64 8.92
C ASN A 143 -10.54 0.14 9.27
N ASP A 144 -9.59 -0.50 9.97
CA ASP A 144 -8.33 0.13 10.30
C ASP A 144 -7.54 0.49 9.04
N HIS A 145 -7.46 -0.44 8.10
CA HIS A 145 -6.76 -0.21 6.84
C HIS A 145 -7.46 0.82 5.98
N ARG A 146 -8.79 0.80 5.97
CA ARG A 146 -9.56 1.77 5.19
C ARG A 146 -9.24 3.19 5.64
N GLN A 147 -9.24 3.41 6.94
CA GLN A 147 -8.92 4.73 7.49
C GLN A 147 -7.46 5.10 7.24
N GLY A 148 -6.58 4.14 7.42
CA GLY A 148 -5.15 4.36 7.19
C GLY A 148 -4.85 4.71 5.75
N TRP A 149 -5.45 3.98 4.82
CA TRP A 149 -5.20 4.26 3.40
C TRP A 149 -5.75 5.61 2.99
N ASP A 150 -6.93 6.00 3.49
CA ASP A 150 -7.45 7.34 3.17
C ASP A 150 -6.49 8.43 3.65
N PHE A 151 -5.88 8.23 4.81
CA PHE A 151 -4.89 9.16 5.34
C PHE A 151 -3.61 9.18 4.48
N TYR A 152 -3.07 8.00 4.18
CA TYR A 152 -1.80 7.91 3.47
C TYR A 152 -1.91 8.22 1.99
N LEU A 153 -3.03 7.92 1.36
CA LEU A 153 -3.21 8.27 -0.05
C LEU A 153 -3.25 9.78 -0.25
N ALA A 154 -3.80 10.52 0.70
CA ALA A 154 -3.75 11.97 0.65
C ALA A 154 -2.31 12.48 0.75
N ARG A 155 -1.49 11.83 1.58
CA ARG A 155 -0.08 12.20 1.69
C ARG A 155 0.71 11.82 0.44
N LEU A 156 0.35 10.70 -0.18
CA LEU A 156 0.96 10.28 -1.45
C LEU A 156 0.74 11.36 -2.51
N ALA A 157 -0.50 11.84 -2.63
CA ALA A 157 -0.83 12.87 -3.60
C ALA A 157 -0.04 14.15 -3.32
N ALA A 158 0.04 14.56 -2.06
CA ALA A 158 0.79 15.75 -1.69
C ALA A 158 2.28 15.61 -1.98
N CYS A 159 2.83 14.44 -1.73
CA CYS A 159 4.24 14.17 -2.01
C CYS A 159 4.52 14.27 -3.50
N ALA A 160 3.64 13.67 -4.32
CA ALA A 160 3.80 13.71 -5.77
C ALA A 160 3.67 15.14 -6.30
N ASP A 161 2.72 15.91 -5.77
CA ASP A 161 2.55 17.30 -6.18
C ASP A 161 3.81 18.12 -5.87
N ARG A 162 4.40 17.92 -4.70
CA ARG A 162 5.61 18.62 -4.32
C ARG A 162 6.79 18.27 -5.22
N LEU A 163 6.93 16.98 -5.52
CA LEU A 163 8.02 16.53 -6.38
C LEU A 163 7.86 17.08 -7.80
N ALA A 164 6.63 17.07 -8.32
CA ALA A 164 6.36 17.61 -9.64
C ALA A 164 6.70 19.09 -9.72
N ALA A 165 6.44 19.84 -8.65
CA ALA A 165 6.70 21.27 -8.62
C ALA A 165 8.18 21.61 -8.66
N THR A 166 9.06 20.64 -8.31
CA THR A 166 10.51 20.87 -8.35
C THR A 166 11.14 20.39 -9.65
N ARG A 167 10.34 19.86 -10.57
CA ARG A 167 10.81 19.34 -11.86
C ARG A 167 10.22 20.13 -13.03
#